data_7d954be2a8c79e4455c4c9bd380b526a
#
_entry.id   7d954be2a8c79e4455c4c9bd380b526a
#
_cell.length_a   1.000
_cell.length_b   1.000
_cell.length_c   1.000
_cell.angle_alpha   90.00
_cell.angle_beta   90.00
_cell.angle_gamma   90.00
#
_symmetry.space_group_name_H-M   'P 1'
#
loop_
_entity.id
_entity.type
_entity.pdbx_description
1 polymer ?
#
loop_
_entity_poly.entity_id
_entity_poly.type
_entity_poly.pdbx_seq_one_letter_code
_entity_poly.pdbx_strand_id
1 'polypeptide(L)'
;MKQTKATFRNKSFISLKGSILFLILILMTSSLVHAQYSIGTTGQLMIPTAEMQETGTFMGGANFLPEQLTPSVFSFPTMNYFVDMTLFSFIEFTYRMTLLKMTTATGRTGYHNQDRSNTIRIRPIKESRYFPAVVVGGDDLLTEKKTPYWGAYYGVLTKTIGFRSGDQLAVTAGWYIHQGDCRVYNKGPFGGVRYTPSFCKELKLMAEYDTRGWNLGAAMRFWKHLSVNVFPREFTCVSAGLRYE
;
A
#
# COMPACT_ATOMS: atom_id res chain seq x y z
N MET A 1 5.20 18.43 -71.28
CA MET A 1 4.50 18.28 -69.98
C MET A 1 4.82 16.90 -69.42
N LYS A 2 5.72 16.80 -68.45
CA LYS A 2 6.01 15.53 -67.70
C LYS A 2 5.51 15.72 -66.28
N GLN A 3 4.50 14.96 -65.91
CA GLN A 3 4.02 14.90 -64.52
C GLN A 3 4.94 14.06 -63.70
N THR A 4 5.50 14.65 -62.64
CA THR A 4 6.28 13.96 -61.64
C THR A 4 5.33 13.49 -60.54
N LYS A 5 5.07 12.17 -60.45
CA LYS A 5 4.33 11.55 -59.36
C LYS A 5 5.26 11.47 -58.14
N ALA A 6 4.93 12.24 -57.11
CA ALA A 6 5.58 12.16 -55.81
C ALA A 6 5.12 10.90 -55.08
N THR A 7 6.05 10.01 -54.77
CA THR A 7 5.83 8.81 -54.03
C THR A 7 5.91 9.14 -52.51
N PHE A 8 4.77 9.37 -51.87
CA PHE A 8 4.66 9.39 -50.42
C PHE A 8 4.72 7.96 -49.91
N ARG A 9 5.84 7.52 -49.40
CA ARG A 9 6.03 6.16 -48.92
C ARG A 9 6.48 6.15 -47.48
N ASN A 10 5.54 5.74 -46.61
CA ASN A 10 5.74 4.95 -45.37
C ASN A 10 6.97 5.23 -44.46
N LYS A 11 7.03 6.37 -43.81
CA LYS A 11 7.90 6.54 -42.61
C LYS A 11 7.16 6.41 -41.28
N SER A 12 5.85 6.36 -41.24
CA SER A 12 5.07 6.34 -40.00
C SER A 12 4.89 4.93 -39.38
N PHE A 13 4.94 3.85 -40.17
CA PHE A 13 4.74 2.49 -39.66
C PHE A 13 5.96 1.93 -38.89
N ILE A 14 7.18 2.35 -39.22
CA ILE A 14 8.39 1.92 -38.51
C ILE A 14 8.50 2.62 -37.15
N SER A 15 8.03 3.86 -37.05
CA SER A 15 8.02 4.63 -35.81
C SER A 15 7.07 4.02 -34.76
N LEU A 16 5.86 3.59 -35.17
CA LEU A 16 4.88 3.03 -34.25
C LEU A 16 5.32 1.67 -33.66
N LYS A 17 5.88 0.79 -34.49
CA LYS A 17 6.44 -0.50 -34.01
C LYS A 17 7.66 -0.30 -33.09
N GLY A 18 8.52 0.66 -33.37
CA GLY A 18 9.65 1.01 -32.50
C GLY A 18 9.21 1.60 -31.18
N SER A 19 8.19 2.45 -31.19
CA SER A 19 7.61 3.03 -29.97
C SER A 19 6.91 1.97 -29.11
N ILE A 20 6.20 1.02 -29.71
CA ILE A 20 5.56 -0.09 -29.00
C ILE A 20 6.61 -1.03 -28.42
N LEU A 21 7.67 -1.38 -29.16
CA LEU A 21 8.75 -2.21 -28.67
C LEU A 21 9.53 -1.51 -27.55
N PHE A 22 9.79 -0.21 -27.68
CA PHE A 22 10.41 0.60 -26.62
C PHE A 22 9.52 0.71 -25.38
N LEU A 23 8.21 0.85 -25.54
CA LEU A 23 7.22 0.83 -24.45
C LEU A 23 7.20 -0.54 -23.75
N ILE A 24 7.25 -1.65 -24.51
CA ILE A 24 7.34 -3.01 -23.97
C ILE A 24 8.68 -3.22 -23.23
N LEU A 25 9.80 -2.72 -23.77
CA LEU A 25 11.10 -2.83 -23.13
C LEU A 25 11.17 -2.00 -21.83
N ILE A 26 10.53 -0.83 -21.79
CA ILE A 26 10.36 -0.02 -20.57
C ILE A 26 9.49 -0.75 -19.52
N LEU A 27 8.53 -1.56 -19.96
CA LEU A 27 7.67 -2.35 -19.07
C LEU A 27 8.38 -3.57 -18.43
N MET A 28 9.56 -3.97 -18.91
CA MET A 28 10.25 -5.19 -18.46
C MET A 28 11.31 -4.98 -17.36
N THR A 29 11.51 -3.78 -16.83
CA THR A 29 12.38 -3.60 -15.67
C THR A 29 11.58 -3.87 -14.40
N SER A 30 11.75 -5.06 -13.84
CA SER A 30 11.13 -5.48 -12.58
C SER A 30 11.76 -4.75 -11.40
N SER A 31 11.15 -3.66 -10.94
CA SER A 31 11.35 -3.18 -9.59
C SER A 31 10.59 -4.08 -8.61
N LEU A 32 11.15 -4.29 -7.42
CA LEU A 32 10.49 -5.05 -6.37
C LEU A 32 9.15 -4.37 -6.02
N VAL A 33 8.05 -5.12 -6.18
CA VAL A 33 6.72 -4.62 -5.82
C VAL A 33 6.52 -4.86 -4.34
N HIS A 34 6.31 -3.81 -3.57
CA HIS A 34 5.80 -3.94 -2.21
C HIS A 34 4.28 -3.74 -2.22
N ALA A 35 3.57 -4.52 -1.41
CA ALA A 35 2.15 -4.31 -1.21
C ALA A 35 1.93 -3.06 -0.34
N GLN A 36 0.73 -2.52 -0.37
CA GLN A 36 0.36 -1.31 0.35
C GLN A 36 -0.58 -1.65 1.49
N TYR A 37 -0.24 -1.19 2.68
CA TYR A 37 -1.12 -1.16 3.83
C TYR A 37 -2.22 -0.10 3.65
N SER A 38 -3.46 -0.41 4.02
CA SER A 38 -4.62 0.49 3.81
C SER A 38 -4.54 1.85 4.51
N ILE A 39 -3.60 2.04 5.42
CA ILE A 39 -3.31 3.36 6.01
C ILE A 39 -2.18 4.11 5.30
N GLY A 40 -1.67 3.61 4.17
CA GLY A 40 -0.81 4.36 3.24
C GLY A 40 0.67 4.04 3.30
N THR A 41 1.15 3.33 4.30
CA THR A 41 2.55 2.90 4.42
C THR A 41 2.80 1.56 3.73
N THR A 42 4.05 1.15 3.60
CA THR A 42 4.42 -0.17 3.07
C THR A 42 3.89 -1.29 4.00
N GLY A 43 3.15 -2.23 3.43
CA GLY A 43 2.53 -3.32 4.20
C GLY A 43 1.81 -4.33 3.31
N GLN A 44 0.91 -5.10 3.89
CA GLN A 44 0.00 -5.98 3.14
C GLN A 44 -1.35 -5.28 2.90
N LEU A 45 -2.45 -5.76 3.46
CA LEU A 45 -3.78 -5.18 3.29
C LEU A 45 -4.12 -4.24 4.45
N MET A 46 -4.13 -4.79 5.68
CA MET A 46 -4.42 -4.09 6.93
C MET A 46 -3.31 -4.23 7.98
N ILE A 47 -2.15 -4.80 7.63
CA ILE A 47 -0.99 -4.93 8.52
C ILE A 47 0.28 -4.35 7.89
N PRO A 48 1.18 -3.74 8.69
CA PRO A 48 2.50 -3.35 8.24
C PRO A 48 3.38 -4.59 7.98
N THR A 49 4.37 -4.47 7.10
CA THR A 49 5.43 -5.45 6.91
C THR A 49 6.79 -4.84 7.27
N ALA A 50 7.82 -5.68 7.41
CA ALA A 50 9.17 -5.17 7.63
C ALA A 50 9.91 -4.80 6.32
N GLU A 51 9.20 -4.79 5.21
CA GLU A 51 9.71 -4.29 3.94
C GLU A 51 9.71 -2.76 3.91
N MET A 52 10.58 -2.18 3.13
CA MET A 52 10.63 -0.75 2.82
C MET A 52 10.89 -0.54 1.35
N GLN A 53 10.40 0.54 0.81
CA GLN A 53 10.70 0.99 -0.54
C GLN A 53 12.18 1.37 -0.70
N GLU A 54 12.62 1.56 -1.91
CA GLU A 54 13.96 2.05 -2.19
C GLU A 54 14.13 3.49 -1.70
N THR A 55 15.36 3.86 -1.38
CA THR A 55 15.70 5.22 -0.95
C THR A 55 15.29 6.24 -2.02
N GLY A 56 14.61 7.28 -1.61
CA GLY A 56 14.13 8.34 -2.50
C GLY A 56 12.80 8.04 -3.18
N THR A 57 12.16 6.90 -2.88
CA THR A 57 10.82 6.61 -3.40
C THR A 57 9.79 7.53 -2.77
N PHE A 58 8.96 8.10 -3.63
CA PHE A 58 7.81 8.90 -3.26
C PHE A 58 6.55 8.23 -3.81
N MET A 59 5.56 8.02 -2.96
CA MET A 59 4.31 7.38 -3.32
C MET A 59 3.12 8.22 -2.90
N GLY A 60 2.06 8.15 -3.67
CA GLY A 60 0.78 8.74 -3.32
C GLY A 60 -0.36 7.81 -3.68
N GLY A 61 -1.45 7.86 -2.92
CA GLY A 61 -2.57 6.99 -3.20
C GLY A 61 -3.81 7.29 -2.39
N ALA A 62 -4.83 6.46 -2.62
CA ALA A 62 -6.09 6.52 -1.91
C ALA A 62 -6.63 5.12 -1.64
N ASN A 63 -7.32 4.95 -0.51
CA ASN A 63 -7.97 3.71 -0.14
C ASN A 63 -9.41 3.99 0.26
N PHE A 64 -10.31 3.14 -0.19
CA PHE A 64 -11.68 3.07 0.28
C PHE A 64 -11.75 2.12 1.48
N LEU A 65 -12.30 2.60 2.59
CA LEU A 65 -12.49 1.86 3.83
C LEU A 65 -13.98 1.72 4.12
N PRO A 66 -14.56 0.52 3.99
CA PRO A 66 -15.91 0.25 4.49
C PRO A 66 -15.99 0.49 5.98
N GLU A 67 -17.18 0.70 6.50
CA GLU A 67 -17.44 1.00 7.93
C GLU A 67 -16.77 -0.01 8.87
N GLN A 68 -16.78 -1.30 8.52
CA GLN A 68 -16.19 -2.37 9.32
C GLN A 68 -14.66 -2.27 9.48
N LEU A 69 -14.00 -1.54 8.59
CA LEU A 69 -12.54 -1.30 8.63
C LEU A 69 -12.18 0.05 9.27
N THR A 70 -13.17 0.88 9.59
CA THR A 70 -12.96 2.18 10.23
C THR A 70 -12.92 2.08 11.75
N PRO A 71 -12.48 3.13 12.46
CA PRO A 71 -12.66 3.22 13.91
C PRO A 71 -14.12 3.08 14.31
N SER A 72 -14.38 2.44 15.45
CA SER A 72 -15.76 2.21 15.96
C SER A 72 -16.61 3.46 16.15
N VAL A 73 -15.96 4.63 16.22
CA VAL A 73 -16.66 5.92 16.27
C VAL A 73 -17.14 6.41 14.90
N PHE A 74 -16.69 5.76 13.81
CA PHE A 74 -17.16 6.06 12.47
C PHE A 74 -18.28 5.09 12.13
N SER A 75 -19.50 5.56 12.11
CA SER A 75 -20.67 4.81 11.65
C SER A 75 -20.91 5.04 10.15
N PHE A 76 -19.83 5.07 9.35
CA PHE A 76 -19.87 5.35 7.92
C PHE A 76 -18.61 4.85 7.20
N PRO A 77 -18.72 4.45 5.94
CA PRO A 77 -17.55 4.18 5.11
C PRO A 77 -16.78 5.47 4.83
N THR A 78 -15.48 5.37 4.65
CA THR A 78 -14.64 6.54 4.37
C THR A 78 -13.59 6.26 3.30
N MET A 79 -12.87 7.30 2.93
CA MET A 79 -11.67 7.22 2.11
C MET A 79 -10.51 7.88 2.84
N ASN A 80 -9.34 7.30 2.72
CA ASN A 80 -8.11 8.00 3.03
C ASN A 80 -7.31 8.23 1.75
N TYR A 81 -6.51 9.28 1.75
CA TYR A 81 -5.48 9.55 0.77
C TYR A 81 -4.19 9.90 1.50
N PHE A 82 -3.09 9.51 0.92
CA PHE A 82 -1.81 9.56 1.59
C PHE A 82 -0.69 9.94 0.63
N VAL A 83 0.37 10.40 1.22
CA VAL A 83 1.68 10.55 0.62
C VAL A 83 2.68 9.83 1.51
N ASP A 84 3.51 9.01 0.91
CA ASP A 84 4.55 8.25 1.57
C ASP A 84 5.91 8.54 0.96
N MET A 85 6.94 8.60 1.78
CA MET A 85 8.28 8.92 1.37
C MET A 85 9.30 8.06 2.12
N THR A 86 10.11 7.32 1.39
CA THR A 86 11.26 6.58 1.92
C THR A 86 12.51 7.44 1.79
N LEU A 87 12.85 8.17 2.86
CA LEU A 87 13.99 9.10 2.87
C LEU A 87 15.34 8.37 2.74
N PHE A 88 15.47 7.30 3.51
CA PHE A 88 16.63 6.40 3.50
C PHE A 88 16.13 4.96 3.53
N SER A 89 16.97 4.00 3.14
CA SER A 89 16.61 2.58 3.13
C SER A 89 16.12 2.02 4.49
N PHE A 90 16.15 2.82 5.54
CA PHE A 90 15.78 2.44 6.90
C PHE A 90 14.75 3.37 7.55
N ILE A 91 14.28 4.44 6.89
CA ILE A 91 13.25 5.36 7.40
C ILE A 91 12.21 5.62 6.32
N GLU A 92 10.95 5.38 6.66
CA GLU A 92 9.77 5.69 5.85
C GLU A 92 8.83 6.61 6.66
N PHE A 93 8.33 7.63 6.00
CA PHE A 93 7.40 8.59 6.55
C PHE A 93 6.15 8.66 5.69
N THR A 94 4.99 8.50 6.30
CA THR A 94 3.69 8.61 5.63
C THR A 94 2.88 9.73 6.24
N TYR A 95 2.30 10.58 5.41
CA TYR A 95 1.26 11.54 5.79
C TYR A 95 -0.06 11.11 5.17
N ARG A 96 -1.09 10.97 6.00
CA ARG A 96 -2.42 10.50 5.60
C ARG A 96 -3.50 11.48 6.02
N MET A 97 -4.49 11.63 5.16
CA MET A 97 -5.73 12.35 5.43
C MET A 97 -6.90 11.40 5.25
N THR A 98 -7.78 11.32 6.25
CA THR A 98 -9.00 10.48 6.22
C THR A 98 -10.23 11.38 6.26
N LEU A 99 -11.16 11.16 5.34
CA LEU A 99 -12.40 11.95 5.27
C LEU A 99 -13.29 11.64 6.46
N LEU A 100 -13.77 12.68 7.11
CA LEU A 100 -14.72 12.59 8.24
C LEU A 100 -16.10 13.08 7.82
N LYS A 101 -17.11 12.25 8.04
CA LYS A 101 -18.51 12.62 7.85
C LYS A 101 -19.00 13.37 9.09
N MET A 102 -19.46 14.59 8.87
CA MET A 102 -19.95 15.47 9.93
C MET A 102 -21.26 16.15 9.51
N THR A 103 -22.08 16.49 10.50
CA THR A 103 -23.23 17.36 10.27
C THR A 103 -22.83 18.80 10.57
N THR A 104 -23.00 19.69 9.60
CA THR A 104 -22.70 21.11 9.72
C THR A 104 -23.73 21.80 10.63
N ALA A 105 -23.43 23.00 11.12
CA ALA A 105 -24.38 23.83 11.89
C ALA A 105 -25.70 24.10 11.13
N THR A 106 -25.68 24.03 9.80
CA THR A 106 -26.87 24.17 8.92
C THR A 106 -27.63 22.85 8.73
N GLY A 107 -27.29 21.77 9.46
CA GLY A 107 -27.98 20.47 9.39
C GLY A 107 -27.59 19.60 8.18
N ARG A 108 -26.64 20.00 7.34
CA ARG A 108 -26.18 19.20 6.21
C ARG A 108 -25.16 18.18 6.67
N THR A 109 -25.42 16.89 6.40
CA THR A 109 -24.49 15.81 6.69
C THR A 109 -23.67 15.46 5.45
N GLY A 110 -22.35 15.39 5.59
CA GLY A 110 -21.42 15.08 4.49
C GLY A 110 -19.97 15.00 4.95
N TYR A 111 -19.06 14.73 4.01
CA TYR A 111 -17.62 14.68 4.27
C TYR A 111 -17.05 16.11 4.27
N HIS A 112 -17.17 16.79 5.39
CA HIS A 112 -16.79 18.20 5.53
C HIS A 112 -15.50 18.42 6.33
N ASN A 113 -14.91 17.37 6.87
CA ASN A 113 -13.69 17.44 7.65
C ASN A 113 -12.73 16.30 7.33
N GLN A 114 -11.49 16.42 7.78
CA GLN A 114 -10.43 15.45 7.54
C GLN A 114 -9.66 15.19 8.82
N ASP A 115 -9.39 13.93 9.09
CA ASP A 115 -8.38 13.53 10.06
C ASP A 115 -7.01 13.51 9.40
N ARG A 116 -6.02 14.11 10.05
CA ARG A 116 -4.64 14.18 9.58
C ARG A 116 -3.78 13.34 10.51
N SER A 117 -3.03 12.42 9.94
CA SER A 117 -2.19 11.50 10.71
C SER A 117 -0.85 11.26 10.04
N ASN A 118 0.12 10.87 10.86
CA ASN A 118 1.47 10.58 10.42
C ASN A 118 1.89 9.20 10.89
N THR A 119 2.58 8.49 10.02
CA THR A 119 3.23 7.22 10.36
C THR A 119 4.73 7.37 10.17
N ILE A 120 5.50 6.92 11.13
CA ILE A 120 6.96 6.85 11.03
C ILE A 120 7.37 5.39 11.24
N ARG A 121 8.24 4.90 10.35
CA ARG A 121 8.75 3.54 10.38
C ARG A 121 10.27 3.56 10.29
N ILE A 122 10.91 2.73 11.12
CA ILE A 122 12.36 2.56 11.12
C ILE A 122 12.67 1.08 10.97
N ARG A 123 13.57 0.74 10.04
CA ARG A 123 14.04 -0.62 9.79
C ARG A 123 15.47 -0.79 10.31
N PRO A 124 15.66 -1.18 11.59
CA PRO A 124 16.99 -1.43 12.15
C PRO A 124 17.70 -2.63 11.53
N ILE A 125 16.96 -3.64 11.04
CA ILE A 125 17.54 -4.84 10.46
C ILE A 125 16.93 -5.09 9.08
N LYS A 126 17.76 -5.06 8.05
CA LYS A 126 17.41 -5.47 6.69
C LYS A 126 17.36 -7.00 6.60
N GLU A 127 16.46 -7.52 5.78
CA GLU A 127 16.41 -8.96 5.51
C GLU A 127 17.75 -9.47 4.95
N SER A 128 18.20 -10.61 5.48
CA SER A 128 19.36 -11.34 5.01
C SER A 128 19.00 -12.80 4.75
N ARG A 129 19.96 -13.61 4.30
CA ARG A 129 19.71 -15.03 4.04
C ARG A 129 19.14 -15.75 5.28
N TYR A 130 19.63 -15.44 6.46
CA TYR A 130 19.30 -16.17 7.71
C TYR A 130 18.35 -15.39 8.62
N PHE A 131 18.32 -14.07 8.56
CA PHE A 131 17.53 -13.23 9.44
C PHE A 131 16.41 -12.52 8.70
N PRO A 132 15.20 -12.42 9.32
CA PRO A 132 14.12 -11.60 8.78
C PRO A 132 14.48 -10.12 8.83
N ALA A 133 13.82 -9.31 8.01
CA ALA A 133 13.79 -7.88 8.23
C ALA A 133 13.04 -7.57 9.52
N VAL A 134 13.45 -6.49 10.21
CA VAL A 134 12.79 -5.97 11.42
C VAL A 134 12.43 -4.52 11.19
N VAL A 135 11.19 -4.15 11.47
CA VAL A 135 10.72 -2.76 11.47
C VAL A 135 10.04 -2.47 12.82
N VAL A 136 10.29 -1.29 13.34
CA VAL A 136 9.51 -0.67 14.40
C VAL A 136 8.85 0.58 13.84
N GLY A 137 7.62 0.84 14.24
CA GLY A 137 6.88 1.97 13.72
C GLY A 137 5.76 2.42 14.64
N GLY A 138 5.15 3.51 14.26
CA GLY A 138 3.99 4.01 14.95
C GLY A 138 3.12 4.85 14.04
N ASP A 139 1.83 4.68 14.22
CA ASP A 139 0.77 5.37 13.52
C ASP A 139 0.22 6.51 14.38
N ASP A 140 -0.19 7.61 13.78
CA ASP A 140 -0.71 8.82 14.45
C ASP A 140 0.25 9.43 15.49
N LEU A 141 1.57 9.38 15.24
CA LEU A 141 2.59 9.79 16.21
C LEU A 141 2.63 11.28 16.50
N LEU A 142 2.40 12.12 15.48
CA LEU A 142 2.55 13.58 15.54
C LEU A 142 1.17 14.27 15.48
N THR A 143 0.19 13.71 16.16
CA THR A 143 -1.14 14.29 16.22
C THR A 143 -1.28 15.16 17.46
N GLU A 144 -1.86 16.35 17.32
CA GLU A 144 -2.23 17.22 18.44
C GLU A 144 -3.44 16.70 19.23
N LYS A 145 -4.11 15.67 18.72
CA LYS A 145 -5.31 15.11 19.33
C LYS A 145 -4.94 14.23 20.52
N LYS A 146 -5.62 14.45 21.65
CA LYS A 146 -5.49 13.57 22.82
C LYS A 146 -5.93 12.12 22.53
N THR A 147 -6.77 11.92 21.53
CA THR A 147 -7.35 10.63 21.14
C THR A 147 -7.15 10.40 19.64
N PRO A 148 -6.01 9.86 19.22
CA PRO A 148 -5.77 9.52 17.82
C PRO A 148 -6.77 8.42 17.35
N TYR A 149 -7.14 8.44 16.08
CA TYR A 149 -8.08 7.44 15.56
C TYR A 149 -7.38 6.09 15.31
N TRP A 150 -6.15 6.09 14.82
CA TRP A 150 -5.39 4.87 14.48
C TRP A 150 -4.07 4.73 15.24
N GLY A 151 -3.93 5.43 16.37
CA GLY A 151 -2.67 5.46 17.11
C GLY A 151 -2.26 4.08 17.63
N ALA A 152 -1.14 3.58 17.14
CA ALA A 152 -0.53 2.34 17.59
C ALA A 152 0.98 2.37 17.37
N TYR A 153 1.73 1.77 18.29
CA TYR A 153 3.11 1.38 18.08
C TYR A 153 3.15 -0.07 17.66
N TYR A 154 4.13 -0.46 16.86
CA TYR A 154 4.29 -1.85 16.47
C TYR A 154 5.74 -2.24 16.23
N GLY A 155 6.00 -3.53 16.42
CA GLY A 155 7.18 -4.21 15.93
C GLY A 155 6.76 -5.29 14.95
N VAL A 156 7.44 -5.42 13.82
CA VAL A 156 7.12 -6.39 12.78
C VAL A 156 8.37 -7.03 12.20
N LEU A 157 8.25 -8.31 11.90
CA LEU A 157 9.24 -9.14 11.25
C LEU A 157 8.67 -9.61 9.91
N THR A 158 9.48 -9.61 8.86
CA THR A 158 9.10 -10.18 7.56
C THR A 158 10.26 -11.00 6.99
N LYS A 159 9.95 -12.21 6.52
CA LYS A 159 10.89 -13.10 5.86
C LYS A 159 10.36 -13.55 4.53
N THR A 160 11.15 -13.35 3.47
CA THR A 160 10.82 -13.80 2.13
C THR A 160 11.55 -15.10 1.80
N ILE A 161 10.80 -16.10 1.38
CA ILE A 161 11.28 -17.43 0.98
C ILE A 161 11.08 -17.55 -0.52
N GLY A 162 12.17 -17.73 -1.26
CA GLY A 162 12.13 -18.02 -2.70
C GLY A 162 12.12 -19.53 -2.95
N PHE A 163 11.25 -19.98 -3.84
CA PHE A 163 11.18 -21.36 -4.29
C PHE A 163 11.97 -21.57 -5.58
N ARG A 164 12.34 -22.82 -5.87
CA ARG A 164 13.03 -23.19 -7.12
C ARG A 164 12.21 -22.89 -8.37
N SER A 165 10.88 -22.89 -8.25
CA SER A 165 9.94 -22.48 -9.32
C SER A 165 10.03 -21.00 -9.69
N GLY A 166 10.71 -20.18 -8.87
CA GLY A 166 10.74 -18.72 -8.98
C GLY A 166 9.62 -18.02 -8.23
N ASP A 167 8.71 -18.76 -7.61
CA ASP A 167 7.67 -18.23 -6.74
C ASP A 167 8.30 -17.66 -5.46
N GLN A 168 7.61 -16.73 -4.79
CA GLN A 168 8.05 -16.18 -3.52
C GLN A 168 6.90 -16.22 -2.50
N LEU A 169 7.24 -16.56 -1.27
CA LEU A 169 6.35 -16.48 -0.12
C LEU A 169 6.98 -15.58 0.95
N ALA A 170 6.35 -14.46 1.24
CA ALA A 170 6.73 -13.62 2.37
C ALA A 170 5.82 -13.93 3.56
N VAL A 171 6.43 -14.18 4.70
CA VAL A 171 5.74 -14.41 5.98
C VAL A 171 6.02 -13.23 6.89
N THR A 172 4.96 -12.65 7.43
CA THR A 172 5.00 -11.48 8.32
C THR A 172 4.39 -11.84 9.66
N ALA A 173 5.03 -11.41 10.75
CA ALA A 173 4.50 -11.50 12.10
C ALA A 173 4.88 -10.25 12.89
N GLY A 174 3.99 -9.77 13.73
CA GLY A 174 4.23 -8.57 14.49
C GLY A 174 3.31 -8.45 15.70
N TRP A 175 3.50 -7.36 16.43
CA TRP A 175 2.72 -7.06 17.63
C TRP A 175 2.40 -5.57 17.66
N TYR A 176 1.12 -5.25 17.90
CA TYR A 176 0.67 -3.89 18.16
C TYR A 176 0.63 -3.59 19.67
N ILE A 177 1.12 -2.41 19.99
CA ILE A 177 0.98 -1.78 21.31
C ILE A 177 0.10 -0.56 21.12
N HIS A 178 -1.02 -0.53 21.82
CA HIS A 178 -2.00 0.53 21.75
C HIS A 178 -1.42 1.86 22.25
N GLN A 179 -1.74 2.96 21.57
CA GLN A 179 -1.31 4.31 21.95
C GLN A 179 -2.43 5.05 22.70
N GLY A 180 -2.29 5.21 24.01
CA GLY A 180 -3.21 6.00 24.82
C GLY A 180 -4.70 5.63 24.64
N ASP A 181 -5.55 6.63 24.48
CA ASP A 181 -7.00 6.48 24.27
C ASP A 181 -7.40 6.36 22.79
N CYS A 182 -6.60 5.68 21.97
CA CYS A 182 -6.87 5.47 20.56
C CYS A 182 -8.27 4.85 20.33
N ARG A 183 -8.91 5.22 19.23
CA ARG A 183 -10.26 4.76 18.86
C ARG A 183 -10.28 3.46 18.08
N VAL A 184 -9.16 3.08 17.45
CA VAL A 184 -8.96 1.76 16.85
C VAL A 184 -8.11 0.93 17.77
N TYR A 185 -8.66 -0.14 18.27
CA TYR A 185 -7.94 -1.03 19.17
C TYR A 185 -7.06 -2.03 18.40
N ASN A 186 -6.01 -1.54 17.75
CA ASN A 186 -4.95 -2.42 17.25
C ASN A 186 -4.07 -2.81 18.43
N LYS A 187 -4.31 -3.96 19.01
CA LYS A 187 -3.57 -4.48 20.18
C LYS A 187 -3.37 -5.97 20.07
N GLY A 188 -2.15 -6.42 20.28
CA GLY A 188 -1.82 -7.84 20.29
C GLY A 188 -1.16 -8.31 18.99
N PRO A 189 -1.12 -9.64 18.78
CA PRO A 189 -0.42 -10.22 17.64
C PRO A 189 -1.17 -10.00 16.34
N PHE A 190 -0.41 -9.75 15.29
CA PHE A 190 -0.89 -9.76 13.90
C PHE A 190 0.08 -10.53 13.01
N GLY A 191 -0.37 -10.95 11.86
CA GLY A 191 0.51 -11.62 10.91
C GLY A 191 -0.18 -11.96 9.61
N GLY A 192 0.61 -12.37 8.63
CA GLY A 192 0.08 -12.71 7.32
C GLY A 192 1.11 -13.33 6.41
N VAL A 193 0.62 -13.78 5.28
CA VAL A 193 1.43 -14.34 4.20
C VAL A 193 1.12 -13.61 2.89
N ARG A 194 2.15 -13.44 2.07
CA ARG A 194 2.04 -12.90 0.72
C ARG A 194 2.72 -13.85 -0.25
N TYR A 195 1.95 -14.37 -1.19
CA TYR A 195 2.44 -15.22 -2.26
C TYR A 195 2.58 -14.41 -3.55
N THR A 196 3.71 -14.56 -4.22
CA THR A 196 4.02 -13.96 -5.52
C THR A 196 4.32 -15.08 -6.49
N PRO A 197 3.44 -15.34 -7.47
CA PRO A 197 3.66 -16.39 -8.46
C PRO A 197 4.77 -15.99 -9.45
N SER A 198 5.55 -16.96 -9.89
CA SER A 198 6.66 -16.77 -10.84
C SER A 198 6.20 -16.33 -12.23
N PHE A 199 4.99 -16.76 -12.64
CA PHE A 199 4.40 -16.42 -13.93
C PHE A 199 3.87 -14.97 -14.01
N CYS A 200 3.62 -14.32 -12.86
CA CYS A 200 3.16 -12.92 -12.79
C CYS A 200 3.68 -12.27 -11.51
N LYS A 201 4.87 -11.70 -11.57
CA LYS A 201 5.53 -11.08 -10.41
C LYS A 201 4.85 -9.80 -9.93
N GLU A 202 4.02 -9.20 -10.77
CA GLU A 202 3.19 -8.04 -10.47
C GLU A 202 1.99 -8.39 -9.59
N LEU A 203 1.56 -9.65 -9.59
CA LEU A 203 0.45 -10.16 -8.77
C LEU A 203 0.95 -10.56 -7.38
N LYS A 204 0.24 -10.12 -6.36
CA LYS A 204 0.44 -10.49 -4.96
C LYS A 204 -0.87 -11.02 -4.41
N LEU A 205 -0.87 -12.25 -3.93
CA LEU A 205 -1.99 -12.85 -3.22
C LEU A 205 -1.67 -12.81 -1.73
N MET A 206 -2.59 -12.36 -0.90
CA MET A 206 -2.35 -12.07 0.50
C MET A 206 -3.45 -12.65 1.39
N ALA A 207 -3.03 -13.18 2.54
CA ALA A 207 -3.91 -13.58 3.63
C ALA A 207 -3.29 -13.08 4.93
N GLU A 208 -4.09 -12.44 5.78
CA GLU A 208 -3.60 -11.87 7.03
C GLU A 208 -4.65 -11.84 8.13
N TYR A 209 -4.17 -11.76 9.37
CA TYR A 209 -4.93 -11.47 10.56
C TYR A 209 -4.47 -10.13 11.16
N ASP A 210 -5.37 -9.17 11.28
CA ASP A 210 -5.08 -7.78 11.66
C ASP A 210 -5.43 -7.43 13.11
N THR A 211 -5.49 -8.40 14.01
CA THR A 211 -5.98 -8.33 15.40
C THR A 211 -7.51 -8.25 15.56
N ARG A 212 -8.24 -7.91 14.51
CA ARG A 212 -9.69 -7.75 14.53
C ARG A 212 -10.42 -8.76 13.64
N GLY A 213 -9.71 -9.39 12.69
CA GLY A 213 -10.28 -10.36 11.78
C GLY A 213 -9.33 -10.76 10.66
N TRP A 214 -9.84 -11.64 9.79
CA TRP A 214 -9.10 -12.16 8.66
C TRP A 214 -9.39 -11.35 7.40
N ASN A 215 -8.33 -11.00 6.67
CA ASN A 215 -8.40 -10.35 5.39
C ASN A 215 -7.75 -11.26 4.34
N LEU A 216 -8.41 -11.44 3.21
CA LEU A 216 -7.87 -12.12 2.04
C LEU A 216 -7.87 -11.12 0.89
N GLY A 217 -6.85 -11.09 0.07
CA GLY A 217 -6.86 -10.14 -1.01
C GLY A 217 -5.76 -10.30 -2.02
N ALA A 218 -5.80 -9.43 -3.01
CA ALA A 218 -4.82 -9.35 -4.05
C ALA A 218 -4.40 -7.90 -4.30
N ALA A 219 -3.13 -7.74 -4.67
CA ALA A 219 -2.64 -6.49 -5.24
C ALA A 219 -2.00 -6.80 -6.59
N MET A 220 -2.20 -5.92 -7.55
CA MET A 220 -1.59 -6.03 -8.87
C MET A 220 -0.99 -4.70 -9.28
N ARG A 221 0.23 -4.74 -9.81
CA ARG A 221 0.87 -3.57 -10.37
C ARG A 221 0.65 -3.53 -11.87
N PHE A 222 0.11 -2.41 -12.32
CA PHE A 222 -0.06 -2.06 -13.72
C PHE A 222 1.01 -1.06 -14.10
N TRP A 223 1.61 -1.25 -15.25
CA TRP A 223 2.79 -0.48 -15.64
C TRP A 223 3.80 -0.46 -14.49
N LYS A 224 4.78 0.36 -14.50
CA LYS A 224 5.80 0.36 -13.43
C LYS A 224 5.35 1.03 -12.13
N HIS A 225 4.34 1.87 -12.21
CA HIS A 225 4.08 2.90 -11.21
C HIS A 225 2.69 2.79 -10.55
N LEU A 226 1.72 2.13 -11.19
CA LEU A 226 0.36 2.07 -10.69
C LEU A 226 0.07 0.71 -10.06
N SER A 227 -0.30 0.70 -8.80
CA SER A 227 -0.72 -0.51 -8.08
C SER A 227 -2.15 -0.38 -7.62
N VAL A 228 -2.91 -1.46 -7.75
CA VAL A 228 -4.27 -1.58 -7.25
C VAL A 228 -4.33 -2.75 -6.29
N ASN A 229 -4.98 -2.57 -5.16
CA ASN A 229 -5.31 -3.64 -4.23
C ASN A 229 -6.81 -3.75 -4.02
N VAL A 230 -7.28 -4.97 -3.80
CA VAL A 230 -8.68 -5.25 -3.43
C VAL A 230 -8.68 -6.41 -2.44
N PHE A 231 -9.45 -6.26 -1.37
CA PHE A 231 -9.59 -7.32 -0.39
C PHE A 231 -10.96 -7.33 0.30
N PRO A 232 -11.59 -8.49 0.43
CA PRO A 232 -12.68 -8.73 1.35
C PRO A 232 -12.15 -8.96 2.78
N ARG A 233 -12.88 -8.45 3.76
CA ARG A 233 -12.71 -8.80 5.17
C ARG A 233 -13.80 -9.77 5.56
N GLU A 234 -13.42 -11.01 5.95
CA GLU A 234 -14.34 -12.05 6.39
C GLU A 234 -15.56 -12.23 5.44
N PHE A 235 -15.40 -11.84 4.16
CA PHE A 235 -16.47 -11.82 3.15
C PHE A 235 -17.69 -10.92 3.51
N THR A 236 -17.55 -10.03 4.51
CA THR A 236 -18.62 -9.13 4.94
C THR A 236 -18.56 -7.76 4.26
N CYS A 237 -17.37 -7.31 3.91
CA CYS A 237 -17.17 -6.04 3.19
C CYS A 237 -15.94 -6.11 2.28
N VAL A 238 -15.83 -5.16 1.35
CA VAL A 238 -14.72 -5.07 0.40
C VAL A 238 -14.06 -3.72 0.49
N SER A 239 -12.73 -3.72 0.60
CA SER A 239 -11.88 -2.54 0.53
C SER A 239 -11.09 -2.56 -0.78
N ALA A 240 -10.78 -1.39 -1.29
CA ALA A 240 -9.94 -1.21 -2.47
C ALA A 240 -9.02 -0.01 -2.30
N GLY A 241 -7.84 -0.09 -2.91
CA GLY A 241 -6.85 0.97 -2.89
C GLY A 241 -6.13 1.13 -4.20
N LEU A 242 -5.67 2.34 -4.42
CA LEU A 242 -4.88 2.74 -5.58
C LEU A 242 -3.62 3.46 -5.09
N ARG A 243 -2.47 3.13 -5.69
CA ARG A 243 -1.19 3.75 -5.40
C ARG A 243 -0.42 4.03 -6.67
N TYR A 244 0.24 5.18 -6.70
CA TYR A 244 1.21 5.58 -7.70
C TYR A 244 2.56 5.84 -7.03
N GLU A 245 3.66 5.31 -7.61
CA GLU A 245 5.05 5.45 -7.16
C GLU A 245 5.98 5.90 -8.29
#